data_e79cbe3c7e6265248c0eef24313e4a06
#
_entry.id   e79cbe3c7e6265248c0eef24313e4a06
#
_cell.length_a   1.000
_cell.length_b   1.000
_cell.length_c   1.000
_cell.angle_alpha   90.00
_cell.angle_beta   90.00
_cell.angle_gamma   90.00
#
_symmetry.space_group_name_H-M   'P 1'
#
loop_
_entity.id
_entity.type
_entity.pdbx_description
1 polymer ?
#
loop_
_entity_poly.entity_id
_entity_poly.type
_entity_poly.pdbx_seq_one_letter_code
_entity_poly.pdbx_strand_id
1 'polypeptide(L)'
;MFKSVRTILTSAAMSLALAGVASNALADETQWQKDHPRRTQVNSRLNNQNRRIHNEVKDGQINKAQATQLHSEDHAIRSEERTMASTNGGHITKTEQHALNQQENQVSQQIGK
;
A
#
# COMPACT_ATOMS: atom_id res chain seq x y z
N MET A 1 4.52 20.18 1.33
CA MET A 1 4.07 19.63 1.08
C MET A 1 4.32 18.71 1.30
N PHE A 2 4.49 18.95 1.35
CA PHE A 2 4.17 18.05 1.32
C PHE A 2 4.73 17.30 1.81
N LYS A 3 5.06 17.58 2.04
CA LYS A 3 5.07 16.91 2.20
C LYS A 3 5.41 15.92 2.61
N SER A 4 5.59 16.32 2.67
CA SER A 4 5.52 15.41 2.81
C SER A 4 5.85 14.50 3.28
N VAL A 5 6.09 14.91 3.25
CA VAL A 5 5.99 14.02 3.34
C VAL A 5 6.39 13.19 3.88
N ARG A 6 6.81 13.71 3.97
CA ARG A 6 6.74 13.04 4.13
C ARG A 6 7.04 11.98 4.59
N THR A 7 7.13 12.52 4.54
CA THR A 7 6.92 11.60 4.71
C THR A 7 7.10 10.65 5.23
N ILE A 8 7.37 11.19 5.23
CA ILE A 8 7.13 10.30 5.38
C ILE A 8 7.35 9.35 5.92
N LEU A 9 7.59 9.85 5.91
CA LEU A 9 7.33 8.99 6.06
C LEU A 9 7.56 8.12 6.67
N THR A 10 7.95 8.69 6.67
CA THR A 10 7.75 7.86 6.90
C THR A 10 7.87 7.04 7.52
N SER A 11 8.21 7.52 7.54
CA SER A 11 7.94 6.71 7.82
C SER A 11 8.00 5.95 8.45
N ALA A 12 8.36 6.39 8.52
CA ALA A 12 8.06 5.62 8.81
C ALA A 12 8.10 4.92 9.44
N ALA A 13 8.44 5.37 9.37
CA ALA A 13 8.11 4.64 9.60
C ALA A 13 8.22 3.97 10.19
N MET A 14 8.49 4.37 10.02
CA MET A 14 8.19 3.66 10.13
C MET A 14 8.29 2.99 10.70
N SER A 15 8.69 3.47 10.73
CA SER A 15 8.36 2.72 10.94
C SER A 15 8.30 2.11 11.58
N LEU A 16 8.43 2.64 11.78
CA LEU A 16 7.90 1.92 12.13
C LEU A 16 7.80 1.25 12.65
N ALA A 17 8.09 1.69 12.88
CA ALA A 17 7.62 1.01 13.11
C ALA A 17 7.63 0.43 13.59
N LEU A 18 7.80 0.68 13.96
CA LEU A 18 7.48 -0.02 14.19
C LEU A 18 7.67 -0.77 14.85
N ALA A 19 8.17 0.27 14.90
CA ALA A 19 8.45 -0.86 15.30
C ALA A 19 7.82 -1.51 16.24
N GLY A 20 7.88 -1.43 16.96
CA GLY A 20 7.38 -2.18 17.64
C GLY A 20 6.19 -2.83 17.58
N VAL A 21 5.56 -2.57 17.56
CA VAL A 21 4.67 -3.33 17.43
C VAL A 21 4.67 -4.23 16.61
N ALA A 22 5.38 -4.15 16.19
CA ALA A 22 5.60 -4.92 15.11
C ALA A 22 5.85 -6.35 15.34
N SER A 23 6.32 -6.70 16.39
CA SER A 23 6.65 -8.09 16.62
C SER A 23 5.42 -8.99 16.44
N ASN A 24 4.27 -8.51 16.80
CA ASN A 24 3.07 -9.30 16.63
C ASN A 24 2.71 -9.51 15.19
N ALA A 25 2.92 -8.46 14.40
CA ALA A 25 2.65 -8.58 12.97
C ALA A 25 3.53 -9.64 12.34
N LEU A 26 4.76 -9.74 12.77
CA LEU A 26 5.67 -10.75 12.25
C LEU A 26 5.20 -12.15 12.57
N ALA A 27 4.70 -12.33 13.80
CA ALA A 27 4.21 -13.63 14.21
C ALA A 27 3.02 -14.10 13.39
N ASP A 28 2.29 -13.15 12.84
CA ASP A 28 1.08 -13.46 12.08
C ASP A 28 1.33 -13.59 10.58
N GLU A 29 2.57 -13.44 10.16
CA GLU A 29 2.88 -13.54 8.73
C GLU A 29 2.65 -14.95 8.24
N THR A 30 1.89 -15.07 7.14
CA THR A 30 1.58 -16.37 6.57
C THR A 30 2.75 -16.92 5.77
N GLN A 31 2.70 -18.21 5.47
CA GLN A 31 3.71 -18.82 4.61
C GLN A 31 3.72 -18.18 3.24
N TRP A 32 2.55 -17.88 2.70
CA TRP A 32 2.47 -17.20 1.40
C TRP A 32 3.20 -15.86 1.44
N GLN A 33 2.99 -15.09 2.50
CA GLN A 33 3.64 -13.79 2.65
C GLN A 33 5.15 -13.91 2.71
N LYS A 34 5.64 -14.93 3.42
CA LYS A 34 7.08 -15.17 3.51
C LYS A 34 7.68 -15.54 2.16
N ASP A 35 6.93 -16.29 1.37
CA ASP A 35 7.38 -16.75 0.07
C ASP A 35 7.26 -15.67 -1.01
N HIS A 36 6.46 -14.62 -0.76
CA HIS A 36 6.20 -13.56 -1.72
C HIS A 36 6.44 -12.19 -1.09
N PRO A 37 7.68 -11.89 -0.66
CA PRO A 37 7.93 -10.67 0.11
C PRO A 37 7.61 -9.38 -0.66
N ARG A 38 7.88 -9.35 -1.96
CA ARG A 38 7.60 -8.14 -2.73
C ARG A 38 6.10 -7.92 -2.88
N ARG A 39 5.36 -8.97 -3.15
CA ARG A 39 3.91 -8.86 -3.25
C ARG A 39 3.29 -8.52 -1.90
N THR A 40 3.85 -9.09 -0.84
CA THR A 40 3.39 -8.78 0.52
C THR A 40 3.53 -7.30 0.81
N GLN A 41 4.66 -6.72 0.44
CA GLN A 41 4.90 -5.29 0.67
C GLN A 41 3.90 -4.44 -0.12
N VAL A 42 3.69 -4.75 -1.40
CA VAL A 42 2.74 -4.02 -2.24
C VAL A 42 1.32 -4.15 -1.68
N ASN A 43 0.92 -5.37 -1.33
CA ASN A 43 -0.43 -5.62 -0.83
C ASN A 43 -0.68 -4.94 0.52
N SER A 44 0.33 -4.91 1.38
CA SER A 44 0.21 -4.23 2.67
C SER A 44 -0.04 -2.74 2.49
N ARG A 45 0.64 -2.14 1.53
CA ARG A 45 0.43 -0.73 1.23
C ARG A 45 -0.97 -0.48 0.69
N LEU A 46 -1.45 -1.35 -0.19
CA LEU A 46 -2.81 -1.21 -0.73
C LEU A 46 -3.86 -1.33 0.37
N ASN A 47 -3.67 -2.29 1.27
CA ASN A 47 -4.58 -2.46 2.39
C ASN A 47 -4.58 -1.23 3.29
N ASN A 48 -3.40 -0.68 3.54
CA ASN A 48 -3.29 0.53 4.35
C ASN A 48 -3.95 1.72 3.68
N GLN A 49 -3.78 1.86 2.37
CA GLN A 49 -4.41 2.94 1.63
C GLN A 49 -5.93 2.83 1.68
N ASN A 50 -6.45 1.62 1.51
CA ASN A 50 -7.91 1.42 1.59
C ASN A 50 -8.43 1.82 2.96
N ARG A 51 -7.71 1.50 4.02
CA ARG A 51 -8.12 1.89 5.37
C ARG A 51 -8.07 3.41 5.53
N ARG A 52 -7.04 4.05 5.00
CA ARG A 52 -6.91 5.51 5.06
C ARG A 52 -8.05 6.19 4.32
N ILE A 53 -8.41 5.68 3.14
CA ILE A 53 -9.53 6.23 2.37
C ILE A 53 -10.80 6.13 3.18
N HIS A 54 -11.05 4.99 3.78
CA HIS A 54 -12.24 4.79 4.60
C HIS A 54 -12.28 5.79 5.76
N ASN A 55 -11.16 5.97 6.44
CA ASN A 55 -11.09 6.88 7.58
C ASN A 55 -11.31 8.32 7.15
N GLU A 56 -10.82 8.73 5.98
CA GLU A 56 -10.98 10.10 5.53
C GLU A 56 -12.41 10.39 5.09
N VAL A 57 -13.12 9.40 4.59
CA VAL A 57 -14.54 9.56 4.33
C VAL A 57 -15.28 9.79 5.66
N LYS A 58 -14.98 8.97 6.66
CA LYS A 58 -15.60 9.11 7.97
C LYS A 58 -15.34 10.48 8.58
N ASP A 59 -14.15 11.00 8.39
CA ASP A 59 -13.76 12.29 8.96
C ASP A 59 -14.21 13.46 8.11
N GLY A 60 -14.82 13.21 6.96
CA GLY A 60 -15.31 14.26 6.07
C GLY A 60 -14.23 14.95 5.26
N GLN A 61 -13.04 14.38 5.18
CA GLN A 61 -11.93 15.00 4.44
C GLN A 61 -12.02 14.76 2.94
N ILE A 62 -12.61 13.65 2.54
CA ILE A 62 -12.90 13.37 1.13
C ILE A 62 -14.34 12.88 1.04
N ASN A 63 -14.95 13.11 -0.12
CA ASN A 63 -16.33 12.67 -0.32
C ASN A 63 -16.34 11.26 -0.89
N LYS A 64 -17.55 10.70 -1.01
CA LYS A 64 -17.71 9.32 -1.49
C LYS A 64 -17.25 9.15 -2.93
N ALA A 65 -17.46 10.16 -3.77
CA ALA A 65 -17.02 10.08 -5.16
C ALA A 65 -15.50 10.00 -5.24
N GLN A 66 -14.80 10.80 -4.44
CA GLN A 66 -13.35 10.74 -4.37
C GLN A 66 -12.88 9.38 -3.85
N ALA A 67 -13.55 8.87 -2.82
CA ALA A 67 -13.21 7.56 -2.26
C ALA A 67 -13.38 6.46 -3.29
N THR A 68 -14.46 6.50 -4.06
CA THR A 68 -14.70 5.51 -5.11
C THR A 68 -13.59 5.53 -6.14
N GLN A 69 -13.15 6.73 -6.54
CA GLN A 69 -12.07 6.88 -7.49
C GLN A 69 -10.77 6.30 -6.94
N LEU A 70 -10.45 6.59 -5.69
CA LEU A 70 -9.21 6.11 -5.07
C LEU A 70 -9.22 4.61 -4.87
N HIS A 71 -10.36 4.05 -4.44
CA HIS A 71 -10.48 2.59 -4.34
C HIS A 71 -10.34 1.93 -5.69
N SER A 72 -10.87 2.55 -6.74
CA SER A 72 -10.74 2.05 -8.10
C SER A 72 -9.29 2.01 -8.53
N GLU A 73 -8.52 3.05 -8.19
CA GLU A 73 -7.10 3.09 -8.51
C GLU A 73 -6.32 2.01 -7.76
N ASP A 74 -6.64 1.81 -6.48
CA ASP A 74 -6.02 0.74 -5.72
C ASP A 74 -6.34 -0.63 -6.30
N HIS A 75 -7.58 -0.80 -6.75
CA HIS A 75 -7.98 -2.05 -7.38
C HIS A 75 -7.21 -2.29 -8.67
N ALA A 76 -7.01 -1.25 -9.46
CA ALA A 76 -6.25 -1.36 -10.71
C ALA A 76 -4.80 -1.76 -10.43
N ILE A 77 -4.20 -1.19 -9.39
CA ILE A 77 -2.83 -1.56 -9.00
C ILE A 77 -2.77 -3.03 -8.60
N ARG A 78 -3.75 -3.49 -7.84
CA ARG A 78 -3.79 -4.88 -7.42
C ARG A 78 -3.95 -5.83 -8.61
N SER A 79 -4.78 -5.45 -9.57
CA SER A 79 -4.94 -6.23 -10.79
C SER A 79 -3.64 -6.30 -11.58
N GLU A 80 -2.95 -5.17 -11.66
CA GLU A 80 -1.67 -5.10 -12.35
C GLU A 80 -0.64 -6.00 -11.67
N GLU A 81 -0.60 -5.96 -10.36
CA GLU A 81 0.30 -6.83 -9.60
C GLU A 81 0.04 -8.30 -9.90
N ARG A 82 -1.22 -8.70 -9.96
CA ARG A 82 -1.58 -10.08 -10.28
C ARG A 82 -1.14 -10.46 -11.68
N THR A 83 -1.33 -9.56 -12.63
CA THR A 83 -0.91 -9.81 -14.01
C THR A 83 0.59 -9.98 -14.09
N MET A 84 1.35 -9.12 -13.43
CA MET A 84 2.79 -9.24 -13.39
C MET A 84 3.23 -10.56 -12.77
N ALA A 85 2.60 -10.94 -11.66
CA ALA A 85 2.94 -12.17 -10.98
C ALA A 85 2.65 -13.39 -11.84
N SER A 86 1.59 -13.34 -12.64
CA SER A 86 1.21 -14.47 -13.47
C SER A 86 2.26 -14.81 -14.52
N THR A 87 3.10 -13.87 -14.89
CA THR A 87 4.16 -14.11 -15.86
C THR A 87 5.48 -14.53 -15.21
N ASN A 88 5.55 -14.54 -13.88
CA ASN A 88 6.77 -14.83 -13.14
C ASN A 88 6.55 -15.89 -12.06
N GLY A 89 5.68 -16.85 -12.32
CA GLY A 89 5.48 -17.96 -11.38
C GLY A 89 4.89 -17.55 -10.04
N GLY A 90 4.10 -16.49 -10.03
CA GLY A 90 3.45 -16.01 -8.81
C GLY A 90 4.23 -14.93 -8.08
N HIS A 91 5.37 -14.52 -8.61
CA HIS A 91 6.24 -13.51 -7.99
C HIS A 91 6.31 -12.27 -8.87
N ILE A 92 6.62 -11.14 -8.25
CA ILE A 92 6.93 -9.93 -9.02
C ILE A 92 8.42 -9.62 -8.88
N THR A 93 8.98 -9.01 -9.91
CA THR A 93 10.39 -8.62 -9.90
C THR A 93 10.58 -7.36 -9.08
N LYS A 94 11.82 -7.05 -8.77
CA LYS A 94 12.14 -5.82 -8.05
C LYS A 94 11.73 -4.59 -8.85
N THR A 95 11.94 -4.61 -10.16
CA THR A 95 11.53 -3.51 -11.04
C THR A 95 10.01 -3.34 -11.03
N GLU A 96 9.28 -4.46 -11.08
CA GLU A 96 7.83 -4.41 -11.03
C GLU A 96 7.34 -3.88 -9.69
N GLN A 97 7.97 -4.32 -8.61
CA GLN A 97 7.64 -3.81 -7.29
C GLN A 97 7.83 -2.29 -7.22
N HIS A 98 8.93 -1.81 -7.79
CA HIS A 98 9.21 -0.37 -7.81
C HIS A 98 8.14 0.39 -8.58
N ALA A 99 7.74 -0.12 -9.73
CA ALA A 99 6.71 0.51 -10.54
C ALA A 99 5.36 0.57 -9.80
N LEU A 100 4.99 -0.53 -9.15
CA LEU A 100 3.75 -0.57 -8.38
C LEU A 100 3.81 0.38 -7.19
N ASN A 101 4.95 0.44 -6.52
CA ASN A 101 5.13 1.35 -5.39
C ASN A 101 5.00 2.80 -5.82
N GLN A 102 5.46 3.15 -7.03
CA GLN A 102 5.30 4.51 -7.52
C GLN A 102 3.85 4.85 -7.77
N GLN A 103 3.08 3.91 -8.29
CA GLN A 103 1.65 4.12 -8.46
C GLN A 103 0.97 4.28 -7.11
N GLU A 104 1.36 3.45 -6.14
CA GLU A 104 0.82 3.57 -4.79
C GLU A 104 1.18 4.93 -4.17
N ASN A 105 2.38 5.43 -4.46
CA ASN A 105 2.76 6.77 -3.98
C ASN A 105 1.84 7.84 -4.53
N GLN A 106 1.46 7.74 -5.80
CA GLN A 106 0.55 8.70 -6.41
C GLN A 106 -0.83 8.66 -5.75
N VAL A 107 -1.34 7.46 -5.52
CA VAL A 107 -2.62 7.32 -4.82
C VAL A 107 -2.51 7.88 -3.41
N SER A 108 -1.41 7.58 -2.72
CA SER A 108 -1.20 8.06 -1.36
C SER A 108 -1.26 9.58 -1.28
N GLN A 109 -0.67 10.26 -2.27
CA GLN A 109 -0.72 11.72 -2.31
C GLN A 109 -2.14 12.24 -2.49
N GLN A 110 -2.95 11.54 -3.25
CA GLN A 110 -4.35 11.92 -3.47
C GLN A 110 -5.20 11.70 -2.23
N ILE A 111 -4.88 10.66 -1.45
CA ILE A 111 -5.56 10.44 -0.18
C ILE A 111 -5.20 11.57 0.77
N GLY A 112 -3.96 11.99 0.77
CA GLY A 112 -3.48 13.09 1.55
C GLY A 112 -2.93 12.67 2.89
N LYS A 113 -3.79 12.35 3.80
CA LYS A 113 -3.34 12.17 5.18
C LYS A 113 -3.15 10.73 5.62
#